data_daa8bbec2e4ee1c2150c795b79cb5a49
#
_entry.id   daa8bbec2e4ee1c2150c795b79cb5a49
#
_cell.length_a   1.000
_cell.length_b   1.000
_cell.length_c   1.000
_cell.angle_alpha   90.00
_cell.angle_beta   90.00
_cell.angle_gamma   90.00
#
_symmetry.space_group_name_H-M   'P 1'
#
loop_
_entity.id
_entity.type
_entity.pdbx_description
1 polymer ?
#
loop_
_entity_poly.entity_id
_entity_poly.type
_entity_poly.pdbx_seq_one_letter_code
_entity_poly.pdbx_strand_id
1 'polypeptide(L)'
;MNAPISSLEISHFPVMLNEVINICSPEKGGSFIDCTFGGGGYSKELLKFSNTKVIALDRDKNVSPRAKKIKEKYSNRFLFYNEKFSNLDKLLDEKYKADTIIFDLGLSSFQLMDFNRGFSFKSKSKIDMNMGLSSISAEEILNNYDEKNLKMIIKTFGDEKEASKIVKNIIRARNKKRISTVSELVEIIKKSKKKNFSKK
;
A
#
# COMPACT_ATOMS: atom_id res chain seq x y z
N MET A 1 -14.65 3.47 30.96
CA MET A 1 -13.25 3.03 30.68
C MET A 1 -13.35 1.92 29.64
N ASN A 2 -13.18 2.27 28.35
CA ASN A 2 -13.17 1.29 27.28
C ASN A 2 -11.73 0.79 27.11
N ALA A 3 -11.49 -0.48 27.42
CA ALA A 3 -10.23 -1.14 27.16
C ALA A 3 -9.90 -1.04 25.67
N PRO A 4 -8.63 -0.82 25.29
CA PRO A 4 -8.24 -0.87 23.90
C PRO A 4 -8.47 -2.29 23.38
N ILE A 5 -9.15 -2.40 22.25
CA ILE A 5 -9.32 -3.64 21.52
C ILE A 5 -7.91 -4.19 21.29
N SER A 6 -7.57 -5.25 22.01
CA SER A 6 -6.34 -6.01 21.81
C SER A 6 -6.28 -6.35 20.32
N SER A 7 -5.16 -6.04 19.71
CA SER A 7 -4.85 -6.37 18.32
C SER A 7 -5.10 -7.85 18.07
N LEU A 8 -6.30 -8.18 17.63
CA LEU A 8 -6.54 -9.43 16.91
C LEU A 8 -5.45 -9.48 15.83
N GLU A 9 -4.57 -10.44 15.91
CA GLU A 9 -3.64 -10.76 14.83
C GLU A 9 -4.50 -11.11 13.62
N ILE A 10 -4.81 -10.08 12.83
CA ILE A 10 -5.43 -10.30 11.54
C ILE A 10 -4.36 -11.00 10.73
N SER A 11 -4.51 -12.32 10.62
CA SER A 11 -3.67 -13.16 9.79
C SER A 11 -3.85 -12.70 8.34
N HIS A 12 -3.01 -11.78 7.92
CA HIS A 12 -2.93 -11.38 6.53
C HIS A 12 -2.20 -12.49 5.79
N PHE A 13 -2.92 -13.30 5.05
CA PHE A 13 -2.34 -14.22 4.10
C PHE A 13 -1.97 -13.43 2.84
N PRO A 14 -0.70 -13.48 2.41
CA PRO A 14 -0.30 -12.92 1.12
C PRO A 14 -1.07 -13.59 -0.01
N VAL A 15 -1.32 -12.83 -1.07
CA VAL A 15 -1.97 -13.34 -2.27
C VAL A 15 -1.11 -14.43 -2.89
N MET A 16 -1.70 -15.58 -3.23
CA MET A 16 -1.01 -16.70 -3.90
C MET A 16 0.28 -17.13 -3.17
N LEU A 17 0.29 -17.13 -1.84
CA LEU A 17 1.49 -17.42 -1.06
C LEU A 17 2.14 -18.75 -1.46
N ASN A 18 1.35 -19.82 -1.56
CA ASN A 18 1.88 -21.15 -1.88
C ASN A 18 2.47 -21.20 -3.30
N GLU A 19 1.81 -20.58 -4.25
CA GLU A 19 2.25 -20.50 -5.65
C GLU A 19 3.57 -19.73 -5.76
N VAL A 20 3.67 -18.58 -5.09
CA VAL A 20 4.89 -17.79 -5.06
C VAL A 20 6.04 -18.56 -4.41
N ILE A 21 5.81 -19.20 -3.27
CA ILE A 21 6.84 -20.01 -2.59
C ILE A 21 7.28 -21.19 -3.44
N ASN A 22 6.35 -21.88 -4.11
CA ASN A 22 6.69 -22.96 -5.02
C ASN A 22 7.59 -22.52 -6.19
N ILE A 23 7.30 -21.36 -6.78
CA ILE A 23 8.13 -20.76 -7.85
C ILE A 23 9.52 -20.38 -7.32
N CYS A 24 9.59 -19.81 -6.11
CA CYS A 24 10.85 -19.44 -5.46
C CYS A 24 11.75 -20.65 -5.16
N SER A 25 11.17 -21.84 -5.00
CA SER A 25 11.92 -23.09 -4.67
C SER A 25 12.91 -22.92 -3.51
N PRO A 26 12.51 -22.38 -2.35
CA PRO A 26 13.42 -22.02 -1.27
C PRO A 26 14.09 -23.22 -0.60
N GLU A 27 13.62 -24.44 -0.84
CA GLU A 27 14.26 -25.69 -0.43
C GLU A 27 15.66 -25.88 -1.04
N LYS A 28 15.92 -25.23 -2.18
CA LYS A 28 17.24 -25.18 -2.82
C LYS A 28 18.17 -24.15 -2.19
N GLY A 29 17.66 -23.36 -1.23
CA GLY A 29 18.35 -22.21 -0.69
C GLY A 29 18.24 -20.98 -1.60
N GLY A 30 19.02 -19.92 -1.29
CA GLY A 30 19.14 -18.77 -2.16
C GLY A 30 18.89 -17.43 -1.49
N SER A 31 18.98 -16.38 -2.30
CA SER A 31 18.81 -14.97 -1.92
C SER A 31 17.57 -14.37 -2.57
N PHE A 32 16.66 -13.88 -1.75
CA PHE A 32 15.36 -13.39 -2.17
C PHE A 32 15.20 -11.91 -1.82
N ILE A 33 14.52 -11.16 -2.69
CA ILE A 33 14.18 -9.75 -2.42
C ILE A 33 12.66 -9.64 -2.39
N ASP A 34 12.11 -9.21 -1.25
CA ASP A 34 10.69 -8.88 -1.07
C ASP A 34 10.52 -7.36 -1.14
N CYS A 35 10.13 -6.85 -2.31
CA CYS A 35 10.02 -5.41 -2.59
C CYS A 35 8.78 -4.75 -2.00
N THR A 36 7.87 -5.55 -1.43
CA THR A 36 6.56 -5.13 -0.90
C THR A 36 6.25 -5.87 0.40
N PHE A 37 7.12 -5.66 1.39
CA PHE A 37 7.14 -6.44 2.62
C PHE A 37 5.77 -6.52 3.35
N GLY A 38 5.04 -5.40 3.48
CA GLY A 38 3.71 -5.34 4.09
C GLY A 38 3.62 -6.03 5.46
N GLY A 39 2.95 -7.16 5.52
CA GLY A 39 2.85 -8.01 6.72
C GLY A 39 4.03 -8.96 6.92
N GLY A 40 4.94 -9.04 5.96
CA GLY A 40 6.10 -9.93 5.97
C GLY A 40 5.75 -11.39 5.69
N GLY A 41 4.64 -11.67 5.01
CA GLY A 41 4.18 -13.03 4.76
C GLY A 41 5.14 -13.83 3.90
N TYR A 42 5.51 -13.34 2.72
CA TYR A 42 6.49 -14.00 1.84
C TYR A 42 7.85 -14.12 2.53
N SER A 43 8.35 -13.03 3.12
CA SER A 43 9.62 -13.03 3.84
C SER A 43 9.66 -14.09 4.94
N LYS A 44 8.59 -14.25 5.73
CA LYS A 44 8.51 -15.26 6.79
C LYS A 44 8.53 -16.68 6.26
N GLU A 45 7.77 -16.95 5.18
CA GLU A 45 7.72 -18.29 4.59
C GLU A 45 9.08 -18.69 3.99
N LEU A 46 9.72 -17.79 3.24
CA LEU A 46 11.06 -18.02 2.70
C LEU A 46 12.08 -18.31 3.79
N LEU A 47 12.03 -17.58 4.91
CA LEU A 47 12.98 -17.73 6.02
C LEU A 47 12.79 -19.01 6.85
N LYS A 48 11.71 -19.77 6.66
CA LYS A 48 11.57 -21.11 7.28
C LYS A 48 12.61 -22.10 6.76
N PHE A 49 13.12 -21.89 5.56
CA PHE A 49 14.17 -22.71 4.96
C PHE A 49 15.55 -22.21 5.41
N SER A 50 16.39 -23.10 5.91
CA SER A 50 17.65 -22.75 6.59
C SER A 50 18.66 -22.02 5.72
N ASN A 51 18.72 -22.35 4.43
CA ASN A 51 19.72 -21.83 3.47
C ASN A 51 19.21 -20.62 2.67
N THR A 52 18.18 -19.93 3.14
CA THR A 52 17.65 -18.74 2.48
C THR A 52 18.08 -17.46 3.15
N LYS A 53 18.26 -16.42 2.36
CA LYS A 53 18.45 -15.03 2.82
C LYS A 53 17.39 -14.15 2.18
N VAL A 54 16.85 -13.21 2.95
CA VAL A 54 15.80 -12.30 2.46
C VAL A 54 16.21 -10.86 2.74
N ILE A 55 16.17 -10.05 1.70
CA ILE A 55 16.20 -8.58 1.78
C ILE A 55 14.76 -8.11 1.52
N ALA A 56 14.20 -7.37 2.46
CA ALA A 56 12.84 -6.87 2.34
C ALA A 56 12.82 -5.35 2.30
N LEU A 57 11.94 -4.79 1.48
CA LEU A 57 11.71 -3.36 1.37
C LEU A 57 10.23 -3.03 1.57
N ASP A 58 9.97 -1.91 2.17
CA ASP A 58 8.65 -1.29 2.14
C ASP A 58 8.76 0.22 2.32
N ARG A 59 8.01 0.96 1.53
CA ARG A 59 7.93 2.42 1.67
C ARG A 59 7.11 2.87 2.87
N ASP A 60 6.25 2.00 3.40
CA ASP A 60 5.40 2.31 4.55
C ASP A 60 6.17 2.08 5.86
N LYS A 61 6.54 3.18 6.52
CA LYS A 61 7.24 3.12 7.82
C LYS A 61 6.49 2.33 8.91
N ASN A 62 5.18 2.20 8.78
CA ASN A 62 4.34 1.52 9.78
C ASN A 62 4.54 -0.01 9.79
N VAL A 63 5.24 -0.57 8.80
CA VAL A 63 5.59 -2.00 8.80
C VAL A 63 6.87 -2.31 9.59
N SER A 64 7.69 -1.30 9.91
CA SER A 64 8.98 -1.46 10.59
C SER A 64 8.92 -2.28 11.89
N PRO A 65 7.89 -2.17 12.76
CA PRO A 65 7.79 -3.03 13.95
C PRO A 65 7.67 -4.52 13.61
N ARG A 66 7.02 -4.86 12.48
CA ARG A 66 6.90 -6.26 12.01
C ARG A 66 8.24 -6.76 11.48
N ALA A 67 8.94 -5.93 10.72
CA ALA A 67 10.27 -6.25 10.23
C ALA A 67 11.26 -6.48 11.38
N LYS A 68 11.20 -5.67 12.43
CA LYS A 68 12.01 -5.84 13.64
C LYS A 68 11.82 -7.22 14.27
N LYS A 69 10.57 -7.68 14.44
CA LYS A 69 10.27 -9.02 14.97
C LYS A 69 10.87 -10.15 14.13
N ILE A 70 10.85 -10.01 12.79
CA ILE A 70 11.47 -10.99 11.90
C ILE A 70 13.00 -10.94 12.05
N LYS A 71 13.58 -9.74 12.11
CA LYS A 71 15.01 -9.54 12.30
C LYS A 71 15.52 -10.16 13.59
N GLU A 72 14.79 -10.04 14.68
CA GLU A 72 15.11 -10.67 15.98
C GLU A 72 15.20 -12.20 15.86
N LYS A 73 14.30 -12.81 15.08
CA LYS A 73 14.28 -14.26 14.88
C LYS A 73 15.31 -14.77 13.86
N TYR A 74 15.60 -13.99 12.81
CA TYR A 74 16.41 -14.43 11.67
C TYR A 74 17.59 -13.48 11.39
N SER A 75 18.24 -12.97 12.45
CA SER A 75 19.21 -11.87 12.45
C SER A 75 20.19 -11.81 11.28
N ASN A 76 20.84 -12.94 10.93
CA ASN A 76 21.88 -13.00 9.90
C ASN A 76 21.33 -13.30 8.50
N ARG A 77 20.05 -13.60 8.38
CA ARG A 77 19.39 -14.01 7.14
C ARG A 77 18.31 -13.05 6.66
N PHE A 78 18.00 -12.02 7.46
CA PHE A 78 16.98 -11.04 7.13
C PHE A 78 17.51 -9.61 7.26
N LEU A 79 17.39 -8.84 6.18
CA LEU A 79 17.63 -7.38 6.16
C LEU A 79 16.34 -6.68 5.77
N PHE A 80 16.08 -5.53 6.37
CA PHE A 80 14.92 -4.71 6.04
C PHE A 80 15.32 -3.26 5.81
N TYR A 81 14.81 -2.68 4.73
CA TYR A 81 14.97 -1.27 4.39
C TYR A 81 13.59 -0.60 4.32
N ASN A 82 13.39 0.46 5.10
CA ASN A 82 12.22 1.31 4.91
C ASN A 82 12.49 2.26 3.74
N GLU A 83 12.34 1.78 2.53
CA GLU A 83 12.68 2.49 1.30
C GLU A 83 11.76 2.06 0.14
N LYS A 84 11.72 2.89 -0.91
CA LYS A 84 11.03 2.56 -2.16
C LYS A 84 11.84 1.52 -2.93
N PHE A 85 11.18 0.52 -3.49
CA PHE A 85 11.85 -0.48 -4.34
C PHE A 85 12.48 0.14 -5.60
N SER A 86 12.03 1.33 -6.03
CA SER A 86 12.68 2.07 -7.11
C SER A 86 14.09 2.53 -6.80
N ASN A 87 14.54 2.42 -5.54
CA ASN A 87 15.90 2.74 -5.12
C ASN A 87 16.71 1.47 -4.80
N LEU A 88 16.25 0.31 -5.26
CA LEU A 88 16.88 -0.98 -4.98
C LEU A 88 18.35 -1.01 -5.48
N ASP A 89 18.60 -0.42 -6.63
CA ASP A 89 19.92 -0.25 -7.24
C ASP A 89 20.91 0.57 -6.38
N LYS A 90 20.40 1.47 -5.54
CA LYS A 90 21.22 2.28 -4.63
C LYS A 90 21.48 1.59 -3.29
N LEU A 91 20.66 0.59 -2.93
CA LEU A 91 20.75 -0.11 -1.67
C LEU A 91 21.61 -1.36 -1.74
N LEU A 92 21.70 -1.95 -2.90
CA LEU A 92 22.45 -3.19 -3.13
C LEU A 92 23.66 -2.92 -4.00
N ASP A 93 24.76 -3.62 -3.69
CA ASP A 93 25.95 -3.65 -4.53
C ASP A 93 25.59 -4.22 -5.92
N GLU A 94 26.18 -3.67 -6.99
CA GLU A 94 25.95 -4.15 -8.37
C GLU A 94 26.29 -5.63 -8.55
N LYS A 95 27.15 -6.17 -7.69
CA LYS A 95 27.50 -7.60 -7.67
C LYS A 95 26.51 -8.47 -6.93
N TYR A 96 25.53 -7.88 -6.22
CA TYR A 96 24.55 -8.67 -5.51
C TYR A 96 23.65 -9.42 -6.49
N LYS A 97 23.58 -10.74 -6.31
CA LYS A 97 22.72 -11.60 -7.14
C LYS A 97 21.57 -12.11 -6.28
N ALA A 98 20.36 -11.80 -6.70
CA ALA A 98 19.16 -12.38 -6.15
C ALA A 98 18.66 -13.51 -7.06
N ASP A 99 18.21 -14.61 -6.46
CA ASP A 99 17.58 -15.71 -7.21
C ASP A 99 16.16 -15.35 -7.60
N THR A 100 15.48 -14.58 -6.75
CA THR A 100 14.09 -14.13 -7.02
C THR A 100 13.85 -12.75 -6.43
N ILE A 101 13.07 -11.93 -7.14
CA ILE A 101 12.54 -10.64 -6.67
C ILE A 101 11.02 -10.73 -6.70
N ILE A 102 10.38 -10.39 -5.57
CA ILE A 102 8.93 -10.47 -5.38
C ILE A 102 8.35 -9.05 -5.33
N PHE A 103 7.29 -8.83 -6.11
CA PHE A 103 6.47 -7.63 -6.09
C PHE A 103 5.00 -8.02 -5.91
N ASP A 104 4.41 -7.70 -4.76
CA ASP A 104 2.96 -7.78 -4.51
C ASP A 104 2.40 -6.35 -4.50
N LEU A 105 2.06 -5.86 -5.69
CA LEU A 105 1.71 -4.46 -5.90
C LEU A 105 0.27 -4.19 -5.48
N GLY A 106 0.10 -3.26 -4.56
CA GLY A 106 -1.23 -2.85 -4.09
C GLY A 106 -1.21 -2.27 -2.67
N LEU A 107 -2.36 -2.31 -2.02
CA LEU A 107 -2.54 -1.91 -0.62
C LEU A 107 -2.65 -3.15 0.27
N SER A 108 -1.94 -3.15 1.38
CA SER A 108 -2.09 -4.19 2.38
C SER A 108 -3.42 -4.05 3.13
N SER A 109 -3.95 -5.17 3.64
CA SER A 109 -5.16 -5.16 4.49
C SER A 109 -4.99 -4.27 5.72
N PHE A 110 -3.77 -4.17 6.27
CA PHE A 110 -3.48 -3.29 7.40
C PHE A 110 -3.67 -1.81 7.06
N GLN A 111 -3.30 -1.39 5.85
CA GLN A 111 -3.51 -0.03 5.38
C GLN A 111 -5.01 0.27 5.19
N LEU A 112 -5.77 -0.69 4.65
CA LEU A 112 -7.21 -0.54 4.44
C LEU A 112 -8.01 -0.55 5.75
N MET A 113 -7.55 -1.26 6.77
CA MET A 113 -8.20 -1.35 8.08
C MET A 113 -7.84 -0.19 9.01
N ASP A 114 -6.73 0.48 8.77
CA ASP A 114 -6.40 1.70 9.50
C ASP A 114 -7.19 2.89 8.92
N PHE A 115 -8.40 3.06 9.42
CA PHE A 115 -9.29 4.12 8.94
C PHE A 115 -8.73 5.53 9.15
N ASN A 116 -7.75 5.72 10.04
CA ASN A 116 -7.12 7.03 10.26
C ASN A 116 -6.24 7.47 9.09
N ARG A 117 -5.81 6.55 8.24
CA ARG A 117 -4.95 6.82 7.10
C ARG A 117 -5.70 7.18 5.81
N GLY A 118 -7.01 7.04 5.79
CA GLY A 118 -7.84 7.46 4.66
C GLY A 118 -7.80 6.56 3.42
N PHE A 119 -7.16 5.39 3.45
CA PHE A 119 -7.14 4.46 2.31
C PHE A 119 -8.49 3.81 2.01
N SER A 120 -9.32 3.64 3.01
CA SER A 120 -10.64 3.01 2.86
C SER A 120 -11.73 4.05 2.63
N PHE A 121 -12.61 3.83 1.66
CA PHE A 121 -13.80 4.66 1.45
C PHE A 121 -14.80 4.61 2.63
N LYS A 122 -14.63 3.67 3.57
CA LYS A 122 -15.37 3.60 4.83
C LYS A 122 -14.84 4.55 5.90
N SER A 123 -13.64 5.11 5.69
CA SER A 123 -13.03 6.07 6.62
C SER A 123 -13.85 7.35 6.71
N LYS A 124 -13.87 7.93 7.90
CA LYS A 124 -14.38 9.29 8.15
C LYS A 124 -13.26 10.29 8.45
N SER A 125 -12.03 9.81 8.47
CA SER A 125 -10.82 10.58 8.80
C SER A 125 -10.34 11.41 7.61
N LYS A 126 -9.19 12.10 7.81
CA LYS A 126 -8.52 12.89 6.78
C LYS A 126 -8.16 12.04 5.56
N ILE A 127 -8.11 12.69 4.41
CA ILE A 127 -7.65 12.08 3.15
C ILE A 127 -6.13 12.16 3.11
N ASP A 128 -5.45 11.35 3.92
CA ASP A 128 -3.99 11.33 3.94
C ASP A 128 -3.43 10.45 2.82
N MET A 129 -3.74 9.16 2.84
CA MET A 129 -3.30 8.12 1.88
C MET A 129 -1.77 8.09 1.69
N ASN A 130 -1.02 8.53 2.70
CA ASN A 130 0.43 8.62 2.66
C ASN A 130 1.07 7.34 3.24
N MET A 131 2.06 6.79 2.54
CA MET A 131 2.83 5.63 2.99
C MET A 131 4.16 6.02 3.67
N GLY A 132 4.31 7.30 4.08
CA GLY A 132 5.43 7.76 4.89
C GLY A 132 6.65 8.27 4.12
N LEU A 133 6.88 7.82 2.89
CA LEU A 133 7.97 8.32 2.02
C LEU A 133 7.46 9.27 0.92
N SER A 134 6.24 9.74 1.03
CA SER A 134 5.67 10.76 0.15
C SER A 134 5.59 12.09 0.88
N SER A 135 5.95 13.17 0.21
CA SER A 135 5.81 14.54 0.71
C SER A 135 4.42 15.13 0.49
N ILE A 136 3.61 14.52 -0.36
CA ILE A 136 2.30 15.04 -0.79
C ILE A 136 1.21 14.05 -0.38
N SER A 137 0.18 14.54 0.31
CA SER A 137 -1.02 13.78 0.68
C SER A 137 -2.07 13.80 -0.45
N ALA A 138 -3.02 12.85 -0.40
CA ALA A 138 -4.15 12.88 -1.32
C ALA A 138 -5.04 14.12 -1.12
N GLU A 139 -5.12 14.66 0.11
CA GLU A 139 -5.79 15.93 0.39
C GLU A 139 -5.18 17.08 -0.39
N GLU A 140 -3.85 17.18 -0.43
CA GLU A 140 -3.14 18.23 -1.18
C GLU A 140 -3.35 18.08 -2.68
N ILE A 141 -3.30 16.86 -3.21
CA ILE A 141 -3.58 16.59 -4.62
C ILE A 141 -4.99 17.05 -4.98
N LEU A 142 -6.00 16.69 -4.20
CA LEU A 142 -7.40 17.05 -4.46
C LEU A 142 -7.65 18.56 -4.44
N ASN A 143 -6.98 19.27 -3.55
CA ASN A 143 -7.22 20.69 -3.37
C ASN A 143 -6.33 21.60 -4.22
N ASN A 144 -5.15 21.15 -4.63
CA ASN A 144 -4.15 22.02 -5.28
C ASN A 144 -3.91 21.70 -6.77
N TYR A 145 -4.14 20.44 -7.21
CA TYR A 145 -3.89 20.09 -8.60
C TYR A 145 -4.94 20.69 -9.54
N ASP A 146 -4.53 21.04 -10.75
CA ASP A 146 -5.42 21.53 -11.79
C ASP A 146 -6.38 20.44 -12.31
N GLU A 147 -7.39 20.84 -13.08
CA GLU A 147 -8.40 19.95 -13.63
C GLU A 147 -7.81 18.85 -14.51
N LYS A 148 -6.80 19.19 -15.33
CA LYS A 148 -6.15 18.27 -16.27
C LYS A 148 -5.41 17.16 -15.53
N ASN A 149 -4.62 17.53 -14.53
CA ASN A 149 -3.83 16.60 -13.73
C ASN A 149 -4.73 15.71 -12.87
N LEU A 150 -5.76 16.26 -12.20
CA LEU A 150 -6.74 15.45 -11.47
C LEU A 150 -7.45 14.46 -12.39
N LYS A 151 -7.84 14.88 -13.59
CA LYS A 151 -8.49 14.01 -14.57
C LYS A 151 -7.56 12.90 -15.03
N MET A 152 -6.30 13.21 -15.28
CA MET A 152 -5.29 12.21 -15.65
C MET A 152 -5.15 11.15 -14.56
N ILE A 153 -4.99 11.57 -13.29
CA ILE A 153 -4.84 10.66 -12.15
C ILE A 153 -6.06 9.74 -12.02
N ILE A 154 -7.27 10.31 -11.98
CA ILE A 154 -8.51 9.56 -11.75
C ILE A 154 -8.83 8.63 -12.93
N LYS A 155 -8.55 9.07 -14.17
CA LYS A 155 -8.80 8.28 -15.36
C LYS A 155 -7.77 7.17 -15.53
N THR A 156 -6.48 7.50 -15.45
CA THR A 156 -5.39 6.57 -15.81
C THR A 156 -5.07 5.61 -14.68
N PHE A 157 -4.96 6.10 -13.45
CA PHE A 157 -4.63 5.23 -12.30
C PHE A 157 -5.85 4.66 -11.61
N GLY A 158 -7.02 5.32 -11.72
CA GLY A 158 -8.27 4.85 -11.13
C GLY A 158 -9.17 4.09 -12.12
N ASP A 159 -8.77 3.97 -13.39
CA ASP A 159 -9.59 3.39 -14.48
C ASP A 159 -11.05 3.89 -14.49
N GLU A 160 -11.24 5.17 -14.13
CA GLU A 160 -12.57 5.75 -13.95
C GLU A 160 -13.06 6.42 -15.23
N LYS A 161 -14.11 5.85 -15.84
CA LYS A 161 -14.70 6.36 -17.09
C LYS A 161 -15.36 7.73 -16.95
N GLU A 162 -15.94 8.02 -15.77
CA GLU A 162 -16.60 9.31 -15.48
C GLU A 162 -15.64 10.34 -14.86
N ALA A 163 -14.32 10.16 -14.97
CA ALA A 163 -13.29 11.01 -14.37
C ALA A 163 -13.56 12.51 -14.61
N SER A 164 -13.92 12.91 -15.82
CA SER A 164 -14.20 14.33 -16.15
C SER A 164 -15.31 14.94 -15.30
N LYS A 165 -16.36 14.14 -15.00
CA LYS A 165 -17.50 14.60 -14.21
C LYS A 165 -17.17 14.65 -12.73
N ILE A 166 -16.43 13.65 -12.25
CA ILE A 166 -15.94 13.61 -10.87
C ILE A 166 -15.05 14.83 -10.61
N VAL A 167 -14.08 15.09 -11.49
CA VAL A 167 -13.15 16.20 -11.34
C VAL A 167 -13.87 17.54 -11.35
N LYS A 168 -14.82 17.79 -12.27
CA LYS A 168 -15.64 19.00 -12.26
C LYS A 168 -16.34 19.22 -10.91
N ASN A 169 -16.85 18.15 -10.29
CA ASN A 169 -17.50 18.24 -9.00
C ASN A 169 -16.51 18.44 -7.84
N ILE A 170 -15.30 17.87 -7.92
CA ILE A 170 -14.20 18.15 -6.97
C ILE A 170 -13.83 19.63 -7.04
N ILE A 171 -13.57 20.17 -8.24
CA ILE A 171 -13.24 21.59 -8.42
C ILE A 171 -14.35 22.50 -7.87
N ARG A 172 -15.61 22.23 -8.18
CA ARG A 172 -16.75 22.99 -7.64
C ARG A 172 -16.84 22.93 -6.12
N ALA A 173 -16.55 21.77 -5.52
CA ALA A 173 -16.62 21.59 -4.08
C ALA A 173 -15.46 22.33 -3.38
N ARG A 174 -14.21 22.15 -3.85
CA ARG A 174 -13.05 22.79 -3.22
C ARG A 174 -13.04 24.31 -3.33
N ASN A 175 -13.66 24.87 -4.38
CA ASN A 175 -13.84 26.33 -4.51
C ASN A 175 -14.78 26.91 -3.45
N LYS A 176 -15.63 26.09 -2.82
CA LYS A 176 -16.51 26.52 -1.73
C LYS A 176 -15.88 26.25 -0.36
N LYS A 177 -15.26 25.11 -0.19
CA LYS A 177 -14.62 24.65 1.05
C LYS A 177 -13.58 23.59 0.73
N ARG A 178 -12.42 23.65 1.38
CA ARG A 178 -11.37 22.64 1.30
C ARG A 178 -11.96 21.24 1.57
N ILE A 179 -11.61 20.26 0.75
CA ILE A 179 -12.03 18.86 0.90
C ILE A 179 -10.97 18.18 1.77
N SER A 180 -11.33 17.78 2.99
CA SER A 180 -10.36 17.29 3.97
C SER A 180 -10.62 15.88 4.45
N THR A 181 -11.86 15.37 4.29
CA THR A 181 -12.22 14.03 4.79
C THR A 181 -12.61 13.08 3.67
N VAL A 182 -12.37 11.79 3.90
CA VAL A 182 -12.79 10.74 2.97
C VAL A 182 -14.29 10.77 2.72
N SER A 183 -15.09 11.02 3.76
CA SER A 183 -16.55 11.13 3.64
C SER A 183 -16.97 12.24 2.68
N GLU A 184 -16.34 13.42 2.74
CA GLU A 184 -16.61 14.53 1.80
C GLU A 184 -16.31 14.12 0.36
N LEU A 185 -15.17 13.47 0.12
CA LEU A 185 -14.80 12.98 -1.22
C LEU A 185 -15.78 11.92 -1.72
N VAL A 186 -16.14 10.95 -0.88
CA VAL A 186 -17.11 9.90 -1.22
C VAL A 186 -18.45 10.50 -1.65
N GLU A 187 -18.95 11.51 -0.93
CA GLU A 187 -20.22 12.18 -1.30
C GLU A 187 -20.11 12.94 -2.64
N ILE A 188 -18.96 13.57 -2.92
CA ILE A 188 -18.72 14.20 -4.22
C ILE A 188 -18.74 13.18 -5.35
N ILE A 189 -18.10 12.02 -5.15
CA ILE A 189 -18.05 10.94 -6.13
C ILE A 189 -19.45 10.34 -6.35
N LYS A 190 -20.20 10.05 -5.28
CA LYS A 190 -21.58 9.54 -5.36
C LYS A 190 -22.50 10.48 -6.16
N LYS A 191 -22.41 11.79 -5.93
CA LYS A 191 -23.17 12.81 -6.69
C LYS A 191 -22.73 12.89 -8.15
N SER A 192 -21.50 12.51 -8.44
CA SER A 192 -20.96 12.50 -9.79
C SER A 192 -21.43 11.31 -10.62
N LYS A 193 -21.57 10.15 -9.99
CA LYS A 193 -22.07 8.95 -10.65
C LYS A 193 -23.60 9.01 -10.73
N LYS A 194 -24.14 9.19 -11.93
CA LYS A 194 -25.59 9.08 -12.14
C LYS A 194 -26.07 7.74 -11.59
N LYS A 195 -27.15 7.75 -10.80
CA LYS A 195 -27.90 6.55 -10.43
C LYS A 195 -28.42 5.88 -11.71
N ASN A 196 -27.65 4.99 -12.33
CA ASN A 196 -28.22 3.98 -13.19
C ASN A 196 -28.82 2.87 -12.31
N PHE A 197 -29.78 3.21 -11.49
CA PHE A 197 -30.81 2.28 -11.06
C PHE A 197 -31.84 2.27 -12.17
N SER A 198 -31.50 1.69 -13.31
CA SER A 198 -32.53 1.19 -14.20
C SER A 198 -33.19 0.01 -13.48
N LYS A 199 -34.47 0.16 -13.23
CA LYS A 199 -35.40 -0.88 -12.84
C LYS A 199 -35.07 -2.22 -13.54
N LYS A 200 -34.82 -3.24 -12.76
CA LYS A 200 -35.25 -4.60 -13.08
C LYS A 200 -35.95 -5.14 -11.86
#